data_b3b2fd0b811a8aab87d38c2c46fc7407
#
_entry.id   b3b2fd0b811a8aab87d38c2c46fc7407
#
_cell.length_a   1.000
_cell.length_b   1.000
_cell.length_c   1.000
_cell.angle_alpha   90.00
_cell.angle_beta   90.00
_cell.angle_gamma   90.00
#
_symmetry.space_group_name_H-M   'P 1'
#
loop_
_entity.id
_entity.type
_entity.pdbx_description
1 polymer ?
#
loop_
_entity_poly.entity_id
_entity_poly.type
_entity_poly.pdbx_seq_one_letter_code
_entity_poly.pdbx_strand_id
1 'polypeptide(L)'
;VEKARRRWVRWTRKKRDAFLDHLAGTCNVRAAADAAGMTPPSVYHLRRKDEDFGEEWQKALHVGYEMLETELLGHVLAGGGDTIERADGSRIVVEQALRLLGLHRNAMQGKWRGGPKLKRARPEDTDAAILKKLEAIDRARARKAAENGGEQ
;
A
#
# COMPACT_ATOMS: atom_id res chain seq x y z
N VAL A 1 -24.51 7.98 -34.77
CA VAL A 1 -23.72 7.16 -33.80
C VAL A 1 -24.43 7.21 -32.46
N GLU A 2 -25.24 6.19 -32.20
CA GLU A 2 -26.08 6.07 -31.00
C GLU A 2 -25.18 5.83 -29.79
N LYS A 3 -25.06 6.81 -28.89
CA LYS A 3 -24.44 6.65 -27.59
C LYS A 3 -25.26 5.64 -26.78
N ALA A 4 -24.83 4.37 -26.75
CA ALA A 4 -25.39 3.37 -25.88
C ALA A 4 -25.41 3.95 -24.44
N ARG A 5 -26.59 4.22 -23.90
CA ARG A 5 -26.81 4.65 -22.53
C ARG A 5 -26.16 3.60 -21.65
N ARG A 6 -25.01 3.93 -21.03
CA ARG A 6 -24.36 3.10 -20.01
C ARG A 6 -25.39 2.83 -18.91
N ARG A 7 -26.00 1.64 -18.97
CA ARG A 7 -26.91 1.15 -17.95
C ARG A 7 -26.12 1.01 -16.68
N TRP A 8 -26.35 1.87 -15.69
CA TRP A 8 -25.73 1.78 -14.37
C TRP A 8 -26.09 0.42 -13.77
N VAL A 9 -25.12 -0.49 -13.71
CA VAL A 9 -25.32 -1.81 -13.13
C VAL A 9 -25.26 -1.64 -11.62
N ARG A 10 -26.41 -1.88 -10.97
CA ARG A 10 -26.54 -1.74 -9.51
C ARG A 10 -25.84 -2.89 -8.79
N TRP A 11 -25.13 -2.58 -7.72
CA TRP A 11 -24.61 -3.56 -6.80
C TRP A 11 -25.75 -4.27 -6.06
N THR A 12 -25.72 -5.61 -6.07
CA THR A 12 -26.60 -6.46 -5.28
C THR A 12 -25.73 -7.28 -4.33
N ARG A 13 -26.32 -7.86 -3.27
CA ARG A 13 -25.60 -8.74 -2.36
C ARG A 13 -24.91 -9.89 -3.13
N LYS A 14 -25.64 -10.57 -4.00
CA LYS A 14 -25.11 -11.65 -4.84
C LYS A 14 -23.87 -11.24 -5.65
N LYS A 15 -23.85 -10.01 -6.16
CA LYS A 15 -22.68 -9.49 -6.90
C LYS A 15 -21.51 -9.16 -6.01
N ARG A 16 -21.77 -8.66 -4.79
CA ARG A 16 -20.74 -8.43 -3.78
C ARG A 16 -20.09 -9.75 -3.38
N ASP A 17 -20.92 -10.75 -3.03
CA ASP A 17 -20.46 -12.07 -2.64
C ASP A 17 -19.62 -12.70 -3.77
N ALA A 18 -20.12 -12.72 -5.00
CA ALA A 18 -19.40 -13.25 -6.16
C ALA A 18 -18.04 -12.53 -6.42
N PHE A 19 -18.00 -11.22 -6.20
CA PHE A 19 -16.76 -10.46 -6.30
C PHE A 19 -15.77 -10.85 -5.21
N LEU A 20 -16.24 -10.91 -3.95
CA LEU A 20 -15.38 -11.21 -2.80
C LEU A 20 -14.85 -12.64 -2.82
N ASP A 21 -15.70 -13.60 -3.19
CA ASP A 21 -15.31 -15.01 -3.35
C ASP A 21 -14.21 -15.16 -4.41
N HIS A 22 -14.40 -14.52 -5.57
CA HIS A 22 -13.39 -14.57 -6.63
C HIS A 22 -12.12 -13.82 -6.26
N LEU A 23 -12.24 -12.72 -5.54
CA LEU A 23 -11.09 -11.96 -5.04
C LEU A 23 -10.28 -12.78 -4.02
N ALA A 24 -10.95 -13.49 -3.10
CA ALA A 24 -10.30 -14.36 -2.12
C ALA A 24 -9.48 -15.45 -2.78
N GLY A 25 -10.02 -16.06 -3.86
CA GLY A 25 -9.33 -17.16 -4.56
C GLY A 25 -8.21 -16.72 -5.51
N THR A 26 -8.25 -15.49 -6.03
CA THR A 26 -7.34 -15.06 -7.10
C THR A 26 -6.52 -13.81 -6.79
N CYS A 27 -6.92 -13.01 -5.81
CA CYS A 27 -6.40 -11.66 -5.54
C CYS A 27 -6.41 -10.74 -6.78
N ASN A 28 -7.19 -11.08 -7.80
CA ASN A 28 -7.27 -10.35 -9.08
C ASN A 28 -8.56 -9.55 -9.16
N VAL A 29 -8.45 -8.24 -8.87
CA VAL A 29 -9.60 -7.31 -8.85
C VAL A 29 -10.33 -7.26 -10.19
N ARG A 30 -9.60 -7.33 -11.32
CA ARG A 30 -10.20 -7.26 -12.65
C ARG A 30 -11.03 -8.51 -12.93
N ALA A 31 -10.46 -9.70 -12.72
CA ALA A 31 -11.16 -10.95 -12.88
C ALA A 31 -12.37 -11.08 -11.94
N ALA A 32 -12.22 -10.65 -10.68
CA ALA A 32 -13.30 -10.63 -9.70
C ALA A 32 -14.42 -9.66 -10.10
N ALA A 33 -14.10 -8.50 -10.65
CA ALA A 33 -15.10 -7.56 -11.17
C ALA A 33 -15.86 -8.14 -12.37
N ASP A 34 -15.16 -8.77 -13.31
CA ASP A 34 -15.75 -9.43 -14.48
C ASP A 34 -16.68 -10.58 -14.02
N ALA A 35 -16.25 -11.40 -13.06
CA ALA A 35 -17.09 -12.48 -12.48
C ALA A 35 -18.37 -11.96 -11.82
N ALA A 36 -18.34 -10.79 -11.20
CA ALA A 36 -19.51 -10.12 -10.62
C ALA A 36 -20.35 -9.34 -11.65
N GLY A 37 -19.93 -9.29 -12.92
CA GLY A 37 -20.57 -8.47 -13.95
C GLY A 37 -20.50 -6.97 -13.65
N MET A 38 -19.35 -6.52 -13.11
CA MET A 38 -19.09 -5.13 -12.71
C MET A 38 -17.80 -4.63 -13.38
N THR A 39 -17.60 -3.32 -13.34
CA THR A 39 -16.37 -2.73 -13.84
C THR A 39 -15.39 -2.43 -12.70
N PRO A 40 -14.07 -2.55 -12.87
CA PRO A 40 -13.11 -2.23 -11.83
C PRO A 40 -13.28 -0.82 -11.22
N PRO A 41 -13.55 0.25 -11.98
CA PRO A 41 -13.84 1.56 -11.39
C PRO A 41 -15.05 1.57 -10.45
N SER A 42 -16.12 0.81 -10.79
CA SER A 42 -17.31 0.66 -9.93
C SER A 42 -16.97 -0.03 -8.61
N VAL A 43 -16.10 -1.05 -8.66
CA VAL A 43 -15.63 -1.78 -7.47
C VAL A 43 -14.86 -0.84 -6.52
N TYR A 44 -13.88 -0.11 -7.04
CA TYR A 44 -13.12 0.86 -6.23
C TYR A 44 -13.98 2.00 -5.70
N HIS A 45 -15.01 2.41 -6.44
CA HIS A 45 -15.98 3.40 -5.95
C HIS A 45 -16.77 2.85 -4.77
N LEU A 46 -17.28 1.61 -4.86
CA LEU A 46 -18.01 0.96 -3.78
C LEU A 46 -17.11 0.83 -2.54
N ARG A 47 -15.89 0.33 -2.69
CA ARG A 47 -14.92 0.18 -1.59
C ARG A 47 -14.67 1.46 -0.80
N ARG A 48 -14.66 2.63 -1.49
CA ARG A 48 -14.47 3.93 -0.82
C ARG A 48 -15.71 4.44 -0.12
N LYS A 49 -16.89 4.03 -0.60
CA LYS A 49 -18.18 4.55 -0.13
C LYS A 49 -18.82 3.67 0.96
N ASP A 50 -18.51 2.39 0.95
CA ASP A 50 -19.11 1.37 1.81
C ASP A 50 -18.00 0.73 2.64
N GLU A 51 -18.01 1.05 3.94
CA GLU A 51 -16.97 0.63 4.88
C GLU A 51 -17.03 -0.89 5.11
N ASP A 52 -18.24 -1.46 5.23
CA ASP A 52 -18.42 -2.91 5.40
C ASP A 52 -17.83 -3.67 4.21
N PHE A 53 -18.08 -3.21 2.98
CA PHE A 53 -17.49 -3.80 1.80
C PHE A 53 -15.94 -3.64 1.78
N GLY A 54 -15.44 -2.54 2.31
CA GLY A 54 -14.00 -2.31 2.48
C GLY A 54 -13.36 -3.33 3.44
N GLU A 55 -14.03 -3.64 4.55
CA GLU A 55 -13.59 -4.65 5.50
C GLU A 55 -13.66 -6.07 4.92
N GLU A 56 -14.76 -6.42 4.24
CA GLU A 56 -14.91 -7.71 3.56
C GLU A 56 -13.84 -7.90 2.48
N TRP A 57 -13.49 -6.84 1.76
CA TRP A 57 -12.36 -6.84 0.82
C TRP A 57 -11.03 -7.17 1.49
N GLN A 58 -10.74 -6.58 2.66
CA GLN A 58 -9.51 -6.89 3.38
C GLN A 58 -9.48 -8.35 3.85
N LYS A 59 -10.61 -8.87 4.31
CA LYS A 59 -10.75 -10.29 4.69
C LYS A 59 -10.50 -11.20 3.47
N ALA A 60 -11.06 -10.86 2.31
CA ALA A 60 -10.83 -11.62 1.08
C ALA A 60 -9.35 -11.65 0.66
N LEU A 61 -8.65 -10.51 0.74
CA LEU A 61 -7.20 -10.46 0.48
C LEU A 61 -6.39 -11.27 1.50
N HIS A 62 -6.81 -11.29 2.77
CA HIS A 62 -6.15 -12.08 3.80
C HIS A 62 -6.19 -13.58 3.47
N VAL A 63 -7.34 -14.08 3.03
CA VAL A 63 -7.47 -15.47 2.55
C VAL A 63 -6.47 -15.76 1.42
N GLY A 64 -6.29 -14.83 0.49
CA GLY A 64 -5.29 -14.97 -0.57
C GLY A 64 -3.84 -15.09 -0.06
N TYR A 65 -3.49 -14.37 1.00
CA TYR A 65 -2.18 -14.53 1.65
C TYR A 65 -2.03 -15.89 2.35
N GLU A 66 -3.07 -16.36 3.04
CA GLU A 66 -3.07 -17.69 3.67
C GLU A 66 -2.94 -18.81 2.63
N MET A 67 -3.60 -18.69 1.48
CA MET A 67 -3.46 -19.63 0.38
C MET A 67 -2.03 -19.66 -0.18
N LEU A 68 -1.43 -18.48 -0.39
CA LEU A 68 -0.04 -18.38 -0.86
C LEU A 68 0.93 -18.98 0.16
N GLU A 69 0.75 -18.71 1.45
CA GLU A 69 1.57 -19.28 2.53
C GLU A 69 1.47 -20.81 2.55
N THR A 70 0.26 -21.36 2.42
CA THR A 70 0.01 -22.80 2.37
C THR A 70 0.66 -23.46 1.16
N GLU A 71 0.54 -22.84 -0.03
CA GLU A 71 1.13 -23.33 -1.27
C GLU A 71 2.68 -23.35 -1.18
N LEU A 72 3.27 -22.28 -0.65
CA LEU A 72 4.72 -22.20 -0.42
C LEU A 72 5.19 -23.24 0.58
N LEU A 73 4.48 -23.40 1.69
CA LEU A 73 4.82 -24.40 2.71
C LEU A 73 4.79 -25.81 2.13
N GLY A 74 3.73 -26.15 1.40
CA GLY A 74 3.60 -27.45 0.71
C GLY A 74 4.72 -27.70 -0.28
N HIS A 75 5.10 -26.69 -1.07
CA HIS A 75 6.19 -26.76 -2.03
C HIS A 75 7.55 -27.02 -1.36
N VAL A 76 7.86 -26.31 -0.31
CA VAL A 76 9.12 -26.47 0.45
C VAL A 76 9.17 -27.84 1.13
N LEU A 77 8.09 -28.28 1.76
CA LEU A 77 8.03 -29.60 2.41
C LEU A 77 8.15 -30.76 1.42
N ALA A 78 7.71 -30.58 0.17
CA ALA A 78 7.90 -31.54 -0.91
C ALA A 78 9.32 -31.53 -1.50
N GLY A 79 10.25 -30.70 -0.99
CA GLY A 79 11.59 -30.56 -1.55
C GLY A 79 11.62 -29.78 -2.87
N GLY A 80 10.65 -28.90 -3.09
CA GLY A 80 10.55 -28.07 -4.30
C GLY A 80 11.69 -27.07 -4.44
N GLY A 81 11.95 -26.65 -5.69
CA GLY A 81 12.99 -25.69 -6.05
C GLY A 81 12.54 -24.22 -5.93
N ASP A 82 13.26 -23.35 -6.62
CA ASP A 82 13.08 -21.90 -6.54
C ASP A 82 11.79 -21.36 -7.16
N THR A 83 11.04 -22.20 -7.90
CA THR A 83 9.81 -21.83 -8.58
C THR A 83 8.72 -22.87 -8.40
N ILE A 84 7.48 -22.38 -8.25
CA ILE A 84 6.26 -23.20 -8.27
C ILE A 84 5.59 -22.99 -9.62
N GLU A 85 5.39 -24.07 -10.37
CA GLU A 85 4.63 -24.04 -11.61
C GLU A 85 3.19 -24.46 -11.32
N ARG A 86 2.22 -23.64 -11.71
CA ARG A 86 0.80 -23.90 -11.55
C ARG A 86 0.21 -24.55 -12.80
N ALA A 87 -0.90 -25.23 -12.65
CA ALA A 87 -1.60 -25.90 -13.75
C ALA A 87 -2.08 -24.95 -14.86
N ASP A 88 -2.28 -23.66 -14.55
CA ASP A 88 -2.63 -22.62 -15.51
C ASP A 88 -1.43 -22.04 -16.28
N GLY A 89 -0.23 -22.59 -16.05
CA GLY A 89 1.02 -22.12 -16.66
C GLY A 89 1.64 -20.91 -15.97
N SER A 90 1.03 -20.38 -14.92
CA SER A 90 1.62 -19.30 -14.13
C SER A 90 2.77 -19.82 -13.25
N ARG A 91 3.71 -18.95 -12.95
CA ARG A 91 4.92 -19.26 -12.19
C ARG A 91 5.05 -18.36 -10.98
N ILE A 92 5.30 -18.94 -9.80
CA ILE A 92 5.63 -18.21 -8.59
C ILE A 92 7.11 -18.40 -8.28
N VAL A 93 7.83 -17.30 -8.15
CA VAL A 93 9.21 -17.31 -7.65
C VAL A 93 9.15 -17.34 -6.12
N VAL A 94 9.67 -18.40 -5.51
CA VAL A 94 9.58 -18.66 -4.06
C VAL A 94 10.15 -17.51 -3.24
N GLU A 95 11.32 -16.96 -3.62
CA GLU A 95 11.93 -15.82 -2.94
C GLU A 95 11.02 -14.58 -2.95
N GLN A 96 10.42 -14.27 -4.10
CA GLN A 96 9.51 -13.12 -4.22
C GLN A 96 8.26 -13.30 -3.36
N ALA A 97 7.71 -14.51 -3.33
CA ALA A 97 6.53 -14.82 -2.52
C ALA A 97 6.84 -14.75 -1.02
N LEU A 98 7.97 -15.27 -0.57
CA LEU A 98 8.43 -15.16 0.83
C LEU A 98 8.64 -13.70 1.23
N ARG A 99 9.23 -12.89 0.35
CA ARG A 99 9.40 -11.45 0.58
C ARG A 99 8.07 -10.74 0.72
N LEU A 100 7.10 -11.04 -0.15
CA LEU A 100 5.75 -10.46 -0.08
C LEU A 100 5.05 -10.83 1.22
N LEU A 101 5.07 -12.11 1.62
CA LEU A 101 4.50 -12.57 2.89
C LEU A 101 5.17 -11.91 4.10
N GLY A 102 6.49 -11.76 4.07
CA GLY A 102 7.24 -11.06 5.12
C GLY A 102 6.82 -9.60 5.26
N LEU A 103 6.63 -8.89 4.14
CA LEU A 103 6.14 -7.51 4.14
C LEU A 103 4.71 -7.42 4.67
N HIS A 104 3.83 -8.34 4.27
CA HIS A 104 2.45 -8.39 4.74
C HIS A 104 2.39 -8.65 6.25
N ARG A 105 3.13 -9.64 6.75
CA ARG A 105 3.20 -9.95 8.19
C ARG A 105 3.70 -8.76 9.00
N ASN A 106 4.74 -8.07 8.54
CA ASN A 106 5.26 -6.87 9.19
C ASN A 106 4.24 -5.72 9.22
N ALA A 107 3.48 -5.54 8.13
CA ALA A 107 2.41 -4.55 8.07
C ALA A 107 1.28 -4.86 9.05
N MET A 108 0.87 -6.13 9.16
CA MET A 108 -0.16 -6.58 10.11
C MET A 108 0.27 -6.41 11.57
N GLN A 109 1.57 -6.58 11.86
CA GLN A 109 2.13 -6.37 13.20
C GLN A 109 2.45 -4.91 13.53
N GLY A 110 2.09 -3.98 12.65
CA GLY A 110 2.43 -2.56 12.80
C GLY A 110 3.94 -2.27 12.68
N LYS A 111 4.74 -3.26 12.31
CA LYS A 111 6.18 -3.14 12.09
C LYS A 111 6.47 -2.64 10.67
N TRP A 112 5.81 -1.57 10.27
CA TRP A 112 6.14 -0.91 9.01
C TRP A 112 7.60 -0.43 9.07
N ARG A 113 8.46 -0.98 8.21
CA ARG A 113 9.78 -0.41 7.93
C ARG A 113 9.63 0.80 6.98
N GLY A 114 8.79 1.74 7.36
CA GLY A 114 8.90 3.10 6.87
C GLY A 114 10.13 3.70 7.56
N GLY A 115 10.94 4.49 6.85
CA GLY A 115 12.02 5.26 7.47
C GLY A 115 11.50 6.05 8.68
N PRO A 116 12.39 6.66 9.49
CA PRO A 116 11.99 7.36 10.69
C PRO A 116 10.81 8.25 10.32
N LYS A 117 9.71 8.14 11.08
CA LYS A 117 8.55 9.01 10.89
C LYS A 117 9.10 10.43 10.83
N LEU A 118 9.00 11.07 9.68
CA LEU A 118 9.31 12.48 9.57
C LEU A 118 8.48 13.17 10.64
N LYS A 119 9.11 13.50 11.77
CA LYS A 119 8.48 14.35 12.77
C LYS A 119 8.19 15.65 12.03
N ARG A 120 6.92 15.88 11.71
CA ARG A 120 6.53 17.20 11.27
C ARG A 120 6.99 18.16 12.37
N ALA A 121 7.98 19.00 12.04
CA ALA A 121 8.40 20.05 12.95
C ALA A 121 7.15 20.84 13.34
N ARG A 122 6.93 21.01 14.62
CA ARG A 122 5.87 21.92 15.09
C ARG A 122 6.23 23.33 14.60
N PRO A 123 5.25 24.19 14.29
CA PRO A 123 5.53 25.56 13.92
C PRO A 123 6.47 26.24 14.92
N GLU A 124 6.27 26.01 16.21
CA GLU A 124 7.08 26.53 17.32
C GLU A 124 8.55 26.09 17.25
N ASP A 125 8.81 24.81 16.89
CA ASP A 125 10.18 24.28 16.72
C ASP A 125 10.86 24.89 15.49
N THR A 126 10.09 25.19 14.45
CA THR A 126 10.57 25.81 13.22
C THR A 126 10.92 27.27 13.47
N ASP A 127 10.07 28.00 14.17
CA ASP A 127 10.28 29.41 14.53
C ASP A 127 11.49 29.57 15.44
N ALA A 128 11.65 28.72 16.45
CA ALA A 128 12.84 28.69 17.31
C ALA A 128 14.13 28.41 16.53
N ALA A 129 14.08 27.48 15.57
CA ALA A 129 15.24 27.20 14.71
C ALA A 129 15.60 28.35 13.77
N ILE A 130 14.60 29.08 13.27
CA ILE A 130 14.78 30.28 12.42
C ILE A 130 15.41 31.41 13.25
N LEU A 131 14.86 31.70 14.44
CA LEU A 131 15.41 32.74 15.33
C LEU A 131 16.88 32.45 15.70
N LYS A 132 17.19 31.22 16.05
CA LYS A 132 18.57 30.79 16.34
C LYS A 132 19.53 31.00 15.15
N LYS A 133 19.05 30.76 13.92
CA LYS A 133 19.83 31.01 12.70
C LYS A 133 20.03 32.50 12.47
N LEU A 134 19.01 33.31 12.67
CA LEU A 134 19.11 34.79 12.53
C LEU A 134 20.12 35.38 13.53
N GLU A 135 20.05 34.99 14.79
CA GLU A 135 21.02 35.41 15.81
C GLU A 135 22.47 34.96 15.49
N ALA A 136 22.64 33.79 14.88
CA ALA A 136 23.94 33.34 14.44
C ALA A 136 24.50 34.19 13.28
N ILE A 137 23.63 34.58 12.34
CA ILE A 137 23.98 35.48 11.23
C ILE A 137 24.35 36.87 11.74
N ASP A 138 23.59 37.42 12.66
CA ASP A 138 23.87 38.75 13.23
C ASP A 138 25.17 38.77 14.03
N ARG A 139 25.45 37.72 14.80
CA ARG A 139 26.76 37.56 15.49
C ARG A 139 27.90 37.45 14.49
N ALA A 140 27.73 36.71 13.39
CA ALA A 140 28.76 36.62 12.35
C ALA A 140 29.01 37.97 11.63
N ARG A 141 27.94 38.74 11.37
CA ARG A 141 28.02 40.10 10.80
C ARG A 141 28.75 41.08 11.73
N ALA A 142 28.41 41.05 13.04
CA ALA A 142 29.07 41.87 14.04
C ALA A 142 30.57 41.57 14.17
N ARG A 143 30.96 40.29 14.14
CA ARG A 143 32.39 39.90 14.14
C ARG A 143 33.12 40.44 12.91
N LYS A 144 32.51 40.28 11.73
CA LYS A 144 33.11 40.73 10.47
C LYS A 144 33.22 42.26 10.42
N ALA A 145 32.27 43.00 11.00
CA ALA A 145 32.33 44.45 11.12
C ALA A 145 33.44 44.91 12.08
N ALA A 146 33.64 44.17 13.18
CA ALA A 146 34.71 44.46 14.15
C ALA A 146 36.09 44.19 13.57
N GLU A 147 36.25 43.12 12.77
CA GLU A 147 37.52 42.81 12.06
C GLU A 147 37.88 43.86 11.01
N ASN A 148 36.87 44.39 10.25
CA ASN A 148 37.10 45.37 9.22
C ASN A 148 37.24 46.81 9.79
N GLY A 149 36.87 47.07 11.04
CA GLY A 149 36.99 48.39 11.71
C GLY A 149 38.32 48.57 12.47
N GLY A 150 39.12 47.54 12.57
CA GLY A 150 40.45 47.58 13.24
C GLY A 150 41.64 47.88 12.33
N GLU A 151 41.43 48.10 11.03
CA GLU A 151 42.50 48.44 10.03
C GLU A 151 42.43 49.91 9.56
N GLN A 152 42.22 50.86 10.44
CA GLN A 152 42.43 52.29 10.14
C GLN A 152 43.37 52.94 11.17
#